data_e6ec7d4857089fcb4a9899bd4c8f41bf
#
_entry.id   e6ec7d4857089fcb4a9899bd4c8f41bf
#
_cell.length_a   1.000
_cell.length_b   1.000
_cell.length_c   1.000
_cell.angle_alpha   90.00
_cell.angle_beta   90.00
_cell.angle_gamma   90.00
#
_symmetry.space_group_name_H-M   'P 1'
#
loop_
_entity.id
_entity.type
_entity.pdbx_description
1 polymer ?
#
loop_
_entity_poly.entity_id
_entity_poly.type
_entity_poly.pdbx_seq_one_letter_code
_entity_poly.pdbx_strand_id
1 'polypeptide(L)'
;MTKTETAEAIRYTADGVAVTPDGRYVLLIERDWPPHQGAWALPGGHVDEGETSRVACARELLEETGVRVDPDDLRQIGVWDRPDRDPRGRYVTVAYLAVVPIGTPIIAGDDARTARWWPLTDLPTLAFDHADILHAAIGSNL
;
A
#
# COMPACT_ATOMS: atom_id res chain seq x y z
N MET A 1 39.60 -6.06 -10.09
CA MET A 1 39.23 -6.45 -8.75
C MET A 1 38.23 -7.58 -8.78
N THR A 2 38.51 -8.55 -8.05
CA THR A 2 37.53 -9.60 -7.87
C THR A 2 36.89 -9.43 -6.50
N LYS A 3 35.72 -8.95 -6.54
CA LYS A 3 34.92 -8.80 -5.35
C LYS A 3 33.75 -9.75 -5.46
N THR A 4 33.57 -10.55 -4.47
CA THR A 4 32.39 -11.40 -4.41
C THR A 4 31.18 -10.51 -4.19
N GLU A 5 30.27 -10.54 -5.13
CA GLU A 5 29.01 -9.83 -4.99
C GLU A 5 28.14 -10.58 -4.00
N THR A 6 27.59 -9.82 -3.05
CA THR A 6 26.64 -10.35 -2.08
C THR A 6 25.27 -9.70 -2.29
N ALA A 7 24.86 -9.61 -3.57
CA ALA A 7 23.57 -9.06 -3.89
C ALA A 7 22.46 -9.96 -3.35
N GLU A 8 21.57 -9.41 -2.56
CA GLU A 8 20.39 -10.14 -2.11
C GLU A 8 19.22 -9.88 -3.04
N ALA A 9 18.30 -10.81 -3.07
CA ALA A 9 17.06 -10.62 -3.82
C ALA A 9 16.23 -9.52 -3.17
N ILE A 10 15.81 -8.56 -3.98
CA ILE A 10 14.97 -7.45 -3.52
C ILE A 10 13.59 -7.64 -4.14
N ARG A 11 12.57 -7.60 -3.29
CA ARG A 11 11.18 -7.65 -3.75
C ARG A 11 10.65 -6.22 -3.89
N TYR A 12 10.09 -5.98 -5.05
CA TYR A 12 9.61 -4.66 -5.43
C TYR A 12 8.09 -4.63 -5.32
N THR A 13 7.58 -3.71 -4.50
CA THR A 13 6.14 -3.60 -4.22
C THR A 13 5.65 -2.17 -4.42
N ALA A 14 4.34 -2.02 -4.46
CA ALA A 14 3.67 -0.74 -4.48
C ALA A 14 2.51 -0.75 -3.48
N ASP A 15 2.33 0.36 -2.78
CA ASP A 15 1.24 0.51 -1.81
C ASP A 15 0.43 1.76 -2.14
N GLY A 16 -0.88 1.70 -1.91
CA GLY A 16 -1.79 2.79 -2.17
C GLY A 16 -2.39 3.37 -0.91
N VAL A 17 -2.26 4.68 -0.75
CA VAL A 17 -2.98 5.43 0.28
C VAL A 17 -4.19 6.06 -0.39
N ALA A 18 -5.34 5.42 -0.27
CA ALA A 18 -6.60 5.91 -0.83
C ALA A 18 -7.37 6.63 0.25
N VAL A 19 -7.62 7.91 0.05
CA VAL A 19 -8.31 8.76 1.02
C VAL A 19 -9.52 9.41 0.39
N THR A 20 -10.50 9.76 1.21
CA THR A 20 -11.64 10.54 0.75
C THR A 20 -11.25 12.00 0.56
N PRO A 21 -11.99 12.76 -0.30
CA PRO A 21 -11.65 14.15 -0.59
C PRO A 21 -11.66 15.07 0.63
N ASP A 22 -12.47 14.74 1.64
CA ASP A 22 -12.53 15.51 2.89
C ASP A 22 -11.37 15.21 3.85
N GLY A 23 -10.50 14.23 3.49
CA GLY A 23 -9.35 13.87 4.31
C GLY A 23 -9.69 13.14 5.59
N ARG A 24 -10.88 12.56 5.70
CA ARG A 24 -11.33 11.92 6.95
C ARG A 24 -11.13 10.42 7.01
N TYR A 25 -11.11 9.75 5.86
CA TYR A 25 -11.11 8.29 5.81
C TYR A 25 -10.01 7.78 4.91
N VAL A 26 -9.44 6.64 5.29
CA VAL A 26 -8.46 5.89 4.50
C VAL A 26 -8.94 4.47 4.29
N LEU A 27 -8.66 3.93 3.12
CA LEU A 27 -9.03 2.56 2.75
C LEU A 27 -7.93 1.60 3.19
N LEU A 28 -8.30 0.62 4.00
CA LEU A 28 -7.39 -0.40 4.49
C LEU A 28 -7.95 -1.78 4.23
N ILE A 29 -7.06 -2.75 4.13
CA ILE A 29 -7.39 -4.17 4.04
C ILE A 29 -6.94 -4.90 5.29
N GLU A 30 -7.68 -5.93 5.69
CA GLU A 30 -7.28 -6.79 6.79
C GLU A 30 -6.44 -7.93 6.24
N ARG A 31 -5.25 -8.12 6.82
CA ARG A 31 -4.34 -9.18 6.37
C ARG A 31 -4.84 -10.56 6.81
N ASP A 32 -4.89 -11.48 5.87
CA ASP A 32 -5.32 -12.86 6.12
C ASP A 32 -4.13 -13.82 6.26
N TRP A 33 -2.89 -13.33 6.17
CA TRP A 33 -1.68 -14.15 6.17
C TRP A 33 -0.61 -13.57 7.08
N PRO A 34 0.26 -14.44 7.67
CA PRO A 34 1.45 -13.95 8.35
C PRO A 34 2.43 -13.31 7.37
N PRO A 35 3.29 -12.35 7.79
CA PRO A 35 3.31 -11.75 9.12
C PRO A 35 2.16 -10.78 9.32
N HIS A 36 1.92 -10.43 10.58
CA HIS A 36 0.86 -9.47 10.96
C HIS A 36 -0.55 -9.91 10.57
N GLN A 37 -0.84 -11.21 10.64
CA GLN A 37 -2.18 -11.72 10.36
C GLN A 37 -3.20 -11.07 11.31
N GLY A 38 -4.30 -10.57 10.74
CA GLY A 38 -5.33 -9.85 11.48
C GLY A 38 -5.07 -8.36 11.65
N ALA A 39 -3.86 -7.88 11.36
CA ALA A 39 -3.60 -6.44 11.32
C ALA A 39 -4.10 -5.86 9.99
N TRP A 40 -4.27 -4.55 9.97
CA TRP A 40 -4.72 -3.83 8.77
C TRP A 40 -3.52 -3.25 8.02
N ALA A 41 -3.67 -3.10 6.73
CA ALA A 41 -2.58 -2.66 5.86
C ALA A 41 -3.12 -1.78 4.74
N LEU A 42 -2.24 -0.98 4.18
CA LEU A 42 -2.51 -0.29 2.91
C LEU A 42 -2.68 -1.34 1.81
N PRO A 43 -3.64 -1.16 0.90
CA PRO A 43 -3.72 -2.01 -0.29
C PRO A 43 -2.42 -1.93 -1.08
N GLY A 44 -1.95 -3.06 -1.57
CA GLY A 44 -0.72 -3.09 -2.34
C GLY A 44 -0.21 -4.50 -2.55
N GLY A 45 0.87 -4.62 -3.26
CA GLY A 45 1.47 -5.92 -3.55
C GLY A 45 2.66 -5.80 -4.50
N HIS A 46 3.08 -6.94 -5.02
CA HIS A 46 4.25 -7.02 -5.89
C HIS A 46 4.01 -6.29 -7.22
N VAL A 47 5.05 -5.63 -7.69
CA VAL A 47 5.10 -5.09 -9.06
C VAL A 47 5.40 -6.26 -9.98
N ASP A 48 4.51 -6.54 -10.93
CA ASP A 48 4.69 -7.63 -11.87
C ASP A 48 5.71 -7.27 -12.94
N GLU A 49 6.25 -8.30 -13.58
CA GLU A 49 7.20 -8.11 -14.69
C GLU A 49 6.59 -7.18 -15.73
N GLY A 50 7.35 -6.16 -16.12
CA GLY A 50 6.91 -5.20 -17.12
C GLY A 50 6.02 -4.08 -16.62
N GLU A 51 5.59 -4.13 -15.35
CA GLU A 51 4.80 -3.04 -14.77
C GLU A 51 5.68 -1.95 -14.17
N THR A 52 5.17 -0.74 -14.15
CA THR A 52 5.69 0.30 -13.24
C THR A 52 5.03 0.13 -11.87
N SER A 53 5.64 0.71 -10.84
CA SER A 53 5.02 0.70 -9.51
C SER A 53 3.69 1.45 -9.51
N ARG A 54 3.54 2.47 -10.33
CA ARG A 54 2.31 3.23 -10.47
C ARG A 54 1.17 2.35 -11.00
N VAL A 55 1.43 1.60 -12.05
CA VAL A 55 0.45 0.68 -12.62
C VAL A 55 0.12 -0.44 -11.64
N ALA A 56 1.14 -0.98 -10.96
CA ALA A 56 0.93 -2.02 -9.95
C ALA A 56 0.05 -1.53 -8.80
N CYS A 57 0.25 -0.31 -8.34
CA CYS A 57 -0.58 0.28 -7.28
C CYS A 57 -2.06 0.33 -7.69
N ALA A 58 -2.34 0.82 -8.89
CA ALA A 58 -3.72 0.89 -9.39
C ALA A 58 -4.34 -0.51 -9.54
N ARG A 59 -3.58 -1.46 -10.05
CA ARG A 59 -4.03 -2.85 -10.21
C ARG A 59 -4.35 -3.50 -8.86
N GLU A 60 -3.45 -3.37 -7.89
CA GLU A 60 -3.64 -3.93 -6.56
C GLU A 60 -4.84 -3.31 -5.84
N LEU A 61 -5.04 -2.00 -5.98
CA LEU A 61 -6.21 -1.33 -5.42
C LEU A 61 -7.49 -1.95 -5.96
N LEU A 62 -7.55 -2.16 -7.26
CA LEU A 62 -8.71 -2.78 -7.88
C LEU A 62 -8.90 -4.24 -7.42
N GLU A 63 -7.83 -5.02 -7.41
CA GLU A 63 -7.90 -6.44 -7.04
C GLU A 63 -8.31 -6.62 -5.57
N GLU A 64 -7.79 -5.80 -4.68
CA GLU A 64 -8.01 -5.99 -3.24
C GLU A 64 -9.24 -5.27 -2.70
N THR A 65 -9.66 -4.19 -3.32
CA THR A 65 -10.74 -3.35 -2.78
C THR A 65 -11.87 -3.08 -3.75
N GLY A 66 -11.73 -3.44 -5.01
CA GLY A 66 -12.71 -3.11 -6.04
C GLY A 66 -12.68 -1.65 -6.50
N VAL A 67 -11.80 -0.83 -5.94
CA VAL A 67 -11.72 0.59 -6.30
C VAL A 67 -10.85 0.76 -7.53
N ARG A 68 -11.42 1.40 -8.54
CA ARG A 68 -10.73 1.67 -9.82
C ARG A 68 -10.20 3.09 -9.81
N VAL A 69 -8.90 3.22 -10.02
CA VAL A 69 -8.23 4.53 -10.16
C VAL A 69 -7.42 4.51 -11.44
N ASP A 70 -7.32 5.67 -12.08
CA ASP A 70 -6.41 5.83 -13.21
C ASP A 70 -4.99 5.94 -12.66
N PRO A 71 -4.02 5.12 -13.15
CA PRO A 71 -2.64 5.25 -12.71
C PRO A 71 -2.08 6.67 -12.82
N ASP A 72 -2.51 7.42 -13.82
CA ASP A 72 -2.02 8.79 -14.03
C ASP A 72 -2.53 9.77 -12.96
N ASP A 73 -3.59 9.41 -12.24
CA ASP A 73 -4.13 10.23 -11.16
C ASP A 73 -3.46 9.94 -9.81
N LEU A 74 -2.61 8.93 -9.76
CA LEU A 74 -1.87 8.61 -8.53
C LEU A 74 -0.72 9.59 -8.35
N ARG A 75 -0.53 10.04 -7.11
CA ARG A 75 0.58 10.91 -6.74
C ARG A 75 1.60 10.13 -5.93
N GLN A 76 2.83 10.09 -6.40
CA GLN A 76 3.89 9.38 -5.67
C GLN A 76 4.22 10.12 -4.36
N ILE A 77 4.18 9.36 -3.25
CA ILE A 77 4.49 9.88 -1.92
C ILE A 77 5.97 9.72 -1.62
N GLY A 78 6.52 8.56 -1.91
CA GLY A 78 7.92 8.26 -1.64
C GLY A 78 8.23 6.77 -1.75
N VAL A 79 9.44 6.43 -1.32
CA VAL A 79 9.96 5.07 -1.34
C VAL A 79 10.35 4.67 0.08
N TRP A 80 9.99 3.47 0.50
CA TRP A 80 10.35 2.90 1.79
C TRP A 80 11.18 1.66 1.56
N ASP A 81 12.42 1.69 2.04
CA ASP A 81 13.41 0.65 1.73
C ASP A 81 14.29 0.27 2.93
N ARG A 82 13.85 0.55 4.14
CA ARG A 82 14.62 0.16 5.31
C ARG A 82 14.82 -1.36 5.29
N PRO A 83 16.04 -1.86 5.54
CA PRO A 83 16.35 -3.29 5.37
C PRO A 83 15.47 -4.23 6.18
N ASP A 84 15.00 -3.79 7.33
CA ASP A 84 14.23 -4.58 8.28
C ASP A 84 12.73 -4.31 8.26
N ARG A 85 12.25 -3.56 7.26
CA ARG A 85 10.83 -3.18 7.23
C ARG A 85 9.86 -4.37 7.10
N ASP A 86 10.33 -5.48 6.57
CA ASP A 86 9.55 -6.71 6.40
C ASP A 86 10.40 -7.89 6.88
N PRO A 87 9.89 -8.73 7.82
CA PRO A 87 10.66 -9.86 8.33
C PRO A 87 10.89 -10.97 7.31
N ARG A 88 10.15 -11.00 6.22
CA ARG A 88 10.28 -12.04 5.19
C ARG A 88 11.48 -11.85 4.28
N GLY A 89 12.08 -10.66 4.24
CA GLY A 89 13.23 -10.39 3.38
C GLY A 89 13.35 -8.92 3.02
N ARG A 90 14.11 -8.67 1.96
CA ARG A 90 14.35 -7.30 1.50
C ARG A 90 13.21 -6.84 0.60
N TYR A 91 12.48 -5.84 1.07
CA TYR A 91 11.35 -5.27 0.33
C TYR A 91 11.54 -3.78 0.13
N VAL A 92 11.32 -3.33 -1.09
CA VAL A 92 11.27 -1.90 -1.44
C VAL A 92 9.88 -1.61 -1.95
N THR A 93 9.20 -0.65 -1.35
CA THR A 93 7.87 -0.25 -1.81
C THR A 93 7.85 1.20 -2.23
N VAL A 94 7.12 1.47 -3.31
CA VAL A 94 6.80 2.84 -3.74
C VAL A 94 5.34 3.08 -3.37
N ALA A 95 5.07 4.15 -2.64
CA ALA A 95 3.73 4.47 -2.17
C ALA A 95 3.12 5.63 -2.97
N TYR A 96 1.83 5.53 -3.21
CA TYR A 96 1.06 6.49 -3.99
C TYR A 96 -0.18 6.92 -3.23
N LEU A 97 -0.55 8.18 -3.41
CA LEU A 97 -1.79 8.74 -2.89
C LEU A 97 -2.86 8.73 -3.99
N ALA A 98 -4.05 8.26 -3.62
CA ALA A 98 -5.24 8.32 -4.46
C ALA A 98 -6.35 9.03 -3.69
N VAL A 99 -7.05 9.95 -4.33
CA VAL A 99 -8.25 10.56 -3.77
C VAL A 99 -9.46 9.88 -4.38
N VAL A 100 -10.30 9.29 -3.54
CA VAL A 100 -11.41 8.44 -3.96
C VAL A 100 -12.72 9.08 -3.50
N PRO A 101 -13.70 9.25 -4.40
CA PRO A 101 -14.97 9.88 -4.02
C PRO A 101 -15.66 9.16 -2.87
N ILE A 102 -16.30 9.95 -1.98
CA ILE A 102 -17.11 9.42 -0.89
C ILE A 102 -18.25 8.57 -1.47
N GLY A 103 -18.49 7.43 -0.84
CA GLY A 103 -19.55 6.52 -1.29
C GLY A 103 -19.13 5.54 -2.37
N THR A 104 -17.87 5.55 -2.80
CA THR A 104 -17.36 4.55 -3.73
C THR A 104 -17.48 3.15 -3.10
N PRO A 105 -18.13 2.18 -3.78
CA PRO A 105 -18.29 0.84 -3.23
C PRO A 105 -16.96 0.13 -3.05
N ILE A 106 -16.85 -0.65 -1.96
CA ILE A 106 -15.67 -1.43 -1.64
C ILE A 106 -16.04 -2.90 -1.67
N ILE A 107 -15.24 -3.69 -2.38
CA ILE A 107 -15.41 -5.15 -2.47
C ILE A 107 -14.05 -5.78 -2.24
N ALA A 108 -13.90 -6.51 -1.13
CA ALA A 108 -12.63 -7.18 -0.84
C ALA A 108 -12.35 -8.27 -1.88
N GLY A 109 -11.10 -8.33 -2.34
CA GLY A 109 -10.63 -9.36 -3.25
C GLY A 109 -10.23 -10.64 -2.52
N ASP A 110 -9.72 -11.61 -3.28
CA ASP A 110 -9.45 -12.96 -2.77
C ASP A 110 -8.37 -13.01 -1.69
N ASP A 111 -7.37 -12.13 -1.77
CA ASP A 111 -6.23 -12.14 -0.86
C ASP A 111 -6.41 -11.26 0.37
N ALA A 112 -7.55 -10.59 0.50
CA ALA A 112 -7.88 -9.77 1.65
C ALA A 112 -9.08 -10.38 2.36
N ARG A 113 -9.00 -10.48 3.71
CA ARG A 113 -10.14 -10.94 4.51
C ARG A 113 -11.28 -9.96 4.40
N THR A 114 -10.97 -8.67 4.46
CA THR A 114 -11.95 -7.61 4.27
C THR A 114 -11.24 -6.31 3.89
N ALA A 115 -11.98 -5.39 3.30
CA ALA A 115 -11.52 -4.04 3.01
C ALA A 115 -12.57 -3.06 3.54
N ARG A 116 -12.13 -1.96 4.13
CA ARG A 116 -13.06 -0.95 4.62
C ARG A 116 -12.40 0.41 4.76
N TRP A 117 -13.23 1.43 4.80
CA TRP A 117 -12.83 2.79 5.14
C TRP A 117 -12.68 2.93 6.65
N TRP A 118 -11.54 3.47 7.08
CA TRP A 118 -11.26 3.75 8.48
C TRP A 118 -11.13 5.24 8.72
N PRO A 119 -11.73 5.76 9.80
CA PRO A 119 -11.50 7.17 10.14
C PRO A 119 -10.04 7.38 10.52
N LEU A 120 -9.43 8.45 9.99
CA LEU A 120 -8.04 8.77 10.29
C LEU A 120 -7.82 9.12 11.76
N THR A 121 -8.89 9.48 12.48
CA THR A 121 -8.85 9.76 13.92
C THR A 121 -8.96 8.52 14.79
N ASP A 122 -9.22 7.35 14.20
CA ASP A 122 -9.41 6.10 14.95
C ASP A 122 -8.95 4.92 14.11
N LEU A 123 -7.64 4.84 13.91
CA LEU A 123 -7.03 3.82 13.06
C LEU A 123 -6.82 2.51 13.82
N PRO A 124 -6.89 1.37 13.14
CA PRO A 124 -6.51 0.09 13.72
C PRO A 124 -5.00 -0.03 13.79
N THR A 125 -4.51 -1.15 14.36
CA THR A 125 -3.09 -1.49 14.27
C THR A 125 -2.72 -1.76 12.82
N LEU A 126 -1.70 -1.05 12.33
CA LEU A 126 -1.21 -1.19 10.96
C LEU A 126 -0.01 -2.12 10.90
N ALA A 127 0.06 -2.92 9.84
CA ALA A 127 1.15 -3.83 9.57
C ALA A 127 2.39 -3.09 9.08
N PHE A 128 3.55 -3.72 9.24
CA PHE A 128 4.84 -3.22 8.73
C PHE A 128 5.09 -1.77 9.15
N ASP A 129 5.59 -0.96 8.23
CA ASP A 129 5.79 0.48 8.40
C ASP A 129 4.67 1.31 7.74
N HIS A 130 3.50 0.70 7.55
CA HIS A 130 2.38 1.36 6.88
C HIS A 130 1.90 2.61 7.62
N ALA A 131 2.06 2.67 8.94
CA ALA A 131 1.76 3.88 9.69
C ALA A 131 2.64 5.06 9.25
N ASP A 132 3.92 4.80 8.98
CA ASP A 132 4.86 5.83 8.51
C ASP A 132 4.48 6.32 7.11
N ILE A 133 4.09 5.38 6.24
CA ILE A 133 3.66 5.72 4.88
C ILE A 133 2.41 6.58 4.92
N LEU A 134 1.43 6.17 5.72
CA LEU A 134 0.18 6.91 5.88
C LEU A 134 0.43 8.32 6.42
N HIS A 135 1.29 8.42 7.43
CA HIS A 135 1.65 9.71 8.01
C HIS A 135 2.28 10.65 7.00
N ALA A 136 3.18 10.12 6.17
CA ALA A 136 3.81 10.90 5.10
C ALA A 136 2.79 11.39 4.07
N ALA A 137 1.82 10.55 3.72
CA ALA A 137 0.77 10.91 2.77
C ALA A 137 -0.12 12.03 3.30
N ILE A 138 -0.56 11.92 4.55
CA ILE A 138 -1.44 12.89 5.19
C ILE A 138 -0.73 14.23 5.38
N GLY A 139 0.49 14.20 5.89
CA GLY A 139 1.27 15.40 6.12
C GLY A 139 1.60 16.17 4.86
N SER A 140 1.62 15.49 3.72
CA SER A 140 1.97 16.10 2.44
C SER A 140 0.79 16.79 1.75
N ASN A 141 -0.46 16.45 2.11
CA ASN A 141 -1.61 16.77 1.28
C ASN A 141 -2.84 17.32 2.01
N LEU A 142 -2.81 17.32 3.31
CA LEU A 142 -4.00 17.70 4.08
C LEU A 142 -3.77 18.88 4.98
#